data_b969a5326941cb85e751c36472eba351
#
_entry.id   b969a5326941cb85e751c36472eba351
#
_cell.length_a   1.000
_cell.length_b   1.000
_cell.length_c   1.000
_cell.angle_alpha   90.00
_cell.angle_beta   90.00
_cell.angle_gamma   90.00
#
_symmetry.space_group_name_H-M   'P 1'
#
loop_
_entity.id
_entity.type
_entity.pdbx_description
1 polymer ?
#
loop_
_entity_poly.entity_id
_entity_poly.type
_entity_poly.pdbx_seq_one_letter_code
_entity_poly.pdbx_strand_id
1 'polypeptide(L)'
;MDLQLTNKLALVSGSTKGIGLAIATGLAREGAKVIINGRTEKSVSTALAKIRQEIPKAILLGFEGDLSDAATAEKMAAQFPDVDILVNNLGIFEPKPFEEIPDADWRRFFEINVLSGVRLSRLYLPGMKKKNWGRIVFISSESGIQIPAEMIHYGMTKTAQLAISRGLAETCAGTGVTVNAVLPGPTRSDGVDEFVKQLSGGKPFAEFEKEFFKSVRPSSLIKRFATTEEVANLVVYVCSPLSSATNGAALRVDGGVVKTCF
;
A
#
# COMPACT_ATOMS: atom_id res chain seq x y z
N MET A 1 2.25 -14.86 17.52
CA MET A 1 1.91 -13.61 18.26
C MET A 1 0.47 -13.31 17.91
N ASP A 2 -0.39 -13.08 18.88
CA ASP A 2 -1.75 -12.61 18.61
C ASP A 2 -1.69 -11.09 18.35
N LEU A 3 -2.05 -10.65 17.17
CA LEU A 3 -2.03 -9.23 16.78
C LEU A 3 -3.29 -8.45 17.22
N GLN A 4 -4.24 -9.12 17.90
CA GLN A 4 -5.43 -8.49 18.47
C GLN A 4 -6.28 -7.70 17.44
N LEU A 5 -6.38 -8.23 16.22
CA LEU A 5 -7.14 -7.59 15.13
C LEU A 5 -8.57 -8.11 15.00
N THR A 6 -8.97 -9.07 15.81
CA THR A 6 -10.33 -9.62 15.83
C THR A 6 -11.37 -8.50 16.00
N ASN A 7 -12.42 -8.52 15.19
CA ASN A 7 -13.50 -7.53 15.13
C ASN A 7 -13.11 -6.12 14.61
N LYS A 8 -11.87 -5.85 14.25
CA LYS A 8 -11.50 -4.61 13.57
C LYS A 8 -11.98 -4.63 12.13
N LEU A 9 -12.51 -3.51 11.64
CA LEU A 9 -12.89 -3.33 10.24
C LEU A 9 -11.75 -2.65 9.48
N ALA A 10 -11.17 -3.36 8.52
CA ALA A 10 -10.07 -2.87 7.71
C ALA A 10 -10.51 -2.60 6.27
N LEU A 11 -10.12 -1.45 5.72
CA LEU A 11 -10.19 -1.13 4.30
C LEU A 11 -8.79 -1.14 3.72
N VAL A 12 -8.58 -1.93 2.68
CA VAL A 12 -7.36 -1.90 1.88
C VAL A 12 -7.70 -1.44 0.46
N SER A 13 -7.29 -0.24 0.08
CA SER A 13 -7.57 0.28 -1.27
C SER A 13 -6.73 -0.46 -2.32
N GLY A 14 -7.36 -0.81 -3.47
CA GLY A 14 -6.66 -1.54 -4.53
C GLY A 14 -6.17 -2.93 -4.10
N SER A 15 -7.02 -3.70 -3.41
CA SER A 15 -6.65 -4.97 -2.75
C SER A 15 -7.02 -6.24 -3.54
N THR A 16 -7.24 -6.13 -4.86
CA THR A 16 -7.59 -7.31 -5.68
C THR A 16 -6.38 -8.11 -6.17
N LYS A 17 -5.16 -7.57 -6.06
CA LYS A 17 -3.90 -8.23 -6.47
C LYS A 17 -2.70 -7.67 -5.74
N GLY A 18 -1.54 -8.32 -5.90
CA GLY A 18 -0.24 -7.85 -5.44
C GLY A 18 -0.18 -7.59 -3.93
N ILE A 19 0.53 -6.52 -3.55
CA ILE A 19 0.75 -6.13 -2.14
C ILE A 19 -0.59 -5.91 -1.40
N GLY A 20 -1.55 -5.24 -2.05
CA GLY A 20 -2.86 -4.98 -1.44
C GLY A 20 -3.63 -6.26 -1.11
N LEU A 21 -3.60 -7.26 -1.98
CA LEU A 21 -4.23 -8.56 -1.72
C LEU A 21 -3.53 -9.32 -0.59
N ALA A 22 -2.19 -9.31 -0.56
CA ALA A 22 -1.42 -9.94 0.50
C ALA A 22 -1.69 -9.29 1.87
N ILE A 23 -1.78 -7.95 1.93
CA ILE A 23 -2.14 -7.22 3.15
C ILE A 23 -3.56 -7.61 3.60
N ALA A 24 -4.54 -7.59 2.68
CA ALA A 24 -5.92 -7.96 2.98
C ALA A 24 -6.01 -9.41 3.51
N THR A 25 -5.28 -10.34 2.89
CA THR A 25 -5.19 -11.74 3.33
C THR A 25 -4.56 -11.84 4.72
N GLY A 26 -3.47 -11.13 4.98
CA GLY A 26 -2.82 -11.10 6.29
C GLY A 26 -3.73 -10.55 7.39
N LEU A 27 -4.44 -9.44 7.14
CA LEU A 27 -5.42 -8.88 8.09
C LEU A 27 -6.57 -9.85 8.36
N ALA A 28 -7.07 -10.52 7.32
CA ALA A 28 -8.13 -11.53 7.48
C ALA A 28 -7.65 -12.75 8.28
N ARG A 29 -6.39 -13.18 8.11
CA ARG A 29 -5.78 -14.28 8.87
C ARG A 29 -5.68 -13.96 10.36
N GLU A 30 -5.46 -12.70 10.70
CA GLU A 30 -5.44 -12.18 12.07
C GLU A 30 -6.85 -11.83 12.63
N GLY A 31 -7.93 -12.22 11.93
CA GLY A 31 -9.31 -12.11 12.39
C GLY A 31 -9.98 -10.75 12.14
N ALA A 32 -9.37 -9.85 11.39
CA ALA A 32 -10.03 -8.61 10.98
C ALA A 32 -11.15 -8.89 9.97
N LYS A 33 -12.19 -8.05 9.99
CA LYS A 33 -13.16 -7.92 8.88
C LYS A 33 -12.51 -7.07 7.81
N VAL A 34 -12.44 -7.54 6.55
CA VAL A 34 -11.69 -6.84 5.53
C VAL A 34 -12.57 -6.46 4.35
N ILE A 35 -12.52 -5.18 3.98
CA ILE A 35 -13.15 -4.65 2.76
C ILE A 35 -12.12 -4.74 1.64
N ILE A 36 -12.44 -5.56 0.63
CA ILE A 36 -11.66 -5.70 -0.60
C ILE A 36 -12.17 -4.70 -1.61
N ASN A 37 -11.26 -3.87 -2.13
CA ASN A 37 -11.60 -2.88 -3.14
C ASN A 37 -10.89 -3.15 -4.47
N GLY A 38 -11.63 -2.99 -5.54
CA GLY A 38 -11.16 -3.05 -6.92
C GLY A 38 -12.09 -2.33 -7.87
N ARG A 39 -11.62 -2.03 -9.07
CA ARG A 39 -12.36 -1.25 -10.07
C ARG A 39 -13.55 -1.97 -10.71
N THR A 40 -13.59 -3.30 -10.63
CA THR A 40 -14.65 -4.12 -11.24
C THR A 40 -15.13 -5.19 -10.29
N GLU A 41 -16.43 -5.53 -10.35
CA GLU A 41 -17.05 -6.61 -9.58
C GLU A 41 -16.29 -7.94 -9.77
N LYS A 42 -15.89 -8.26 -11.00
CA LYS A 42 -15.13 -9.48 -11.32
C LYS A 42 -13.81 -9.54 -10.55
N SER A 43 -13.06 -8.45 -10.48
CA SER A 43 -11.77 -8.44 -9.76
C SER A 43 -11.97 -8.57 -8.25
N VAL A 44 -13.00 -7.92 -7.71
CA VAL A 44 -13.36 -7.99 -6.29
C VAL A 44 -13.82 -9.41 -5.94
N SER A 45 -14.76 -9.99 -6.68
CA SER A 45 -15.27 -11.35 -6.42
C SER A 45 -14.18 -12.42 -6.53
N THR A 46 -13.27 -12.29 -7.50
CA THR A 46 -12.11 -13.18 -7.63
C THR A 46 -11.20 -13.11 -6.41
N ALA A 47 -10.89 -11.90 -5.93
CA ALA A 47 -10.05 -11.72 -4.75
C ALA A 47 -10.72 -12.26 -3.47
N LEU A 48 -12.02 -12.00 -3.30
CA LEU A 48 -12.81 -12.57 -2.19
C LEU A 48 -12.77 -14.09 -2.19
N ALA A 49 -12.97 -14.73 -3.36
CA ALA A 49 -12.92 -16.17 -3.50
C ALA A 49 -11.53 -16.73 -3.14
N LYS A 50 -10.45 -16.09 -3.61
CA LYS A 50 -9.07 -16.49 -3.31
C LYS A 50 -8.79 -16.46 -1.81
N ILE A 51 -9.17 -15.38 -1.12
CA ILE A 51 -8.96 -15.28 0.33
C ILE A 51 -9.81 -16.32 1.09
N ARG A 52 -11.07 -16.55 0.68
CA ARG A 52 -11.94 -17.56 1.31
C ARG A 52 -11.43 -18.99 1.13
N GLN A 53 -10.79 -19.28 0.01
CA GLN A 53 -10.16 -20.58 -0.22
C GLN A 53 -9.03 -20.84 0.79
N GLU A 54 -8.24 -19.80 1.10
CA GLU A 54 -7.13 -19.89 2.05
C GLU A 54 -7.60 -19.81 3.51
N ILE A 55 -8.59 -18.95 3.76
CA ILE A 55 -9.12 -18.66 5.10
C ILE A 55 -10.66 -18.79 5.09
N PRO A 56 -11.21 -20.01 5.19
CA PRO A 56 -12.65 -20.24 5.03
C PRO A 56 -13.56 -19.45 6.00
N LYS A 57 -13.03 -19.07 7.16
CA LYS A 57 -13.77 -18.32 8.19
C LYS A 57 -13.57 -16.79 8.08
N ALA A 58 -12.86 -16.30 7.08
CA ALA A 58 -12.61 -14.86 6.91
C ALA A 58 -13.93 -14.09 6.69
N ILE A 59 -14.07 -12.99 7.41
CA ILE A 59 -15.20 -12.05 7.23
C ILE A 59 -14.76 -11.01 6.21
N LEU A 60 -15.23 -11.15 4.98
CA LEU A 60 -14.84 -10.34 3.84
C LEU A 60 -16.04 -9.60 3.26
N LEU A 61 -15.82 -8.34 2.96
CA LEU A 61 -16.75 -7.43 2.28
C LEU A 61 -16.13 -6.99 0.95
N GLY A 62 -16.93 -6.72 -0.04
CA GLY A 62 -16.47 -6.23 -1.35
C GLY A 62 -16.95 -4.82 -1.62
N PHE A 63 -16.12 -4.00 -2.25
CA PHE A 63 -16.50 -2.70 -2.78
C PHE A 63 -15.91 -2.52 -4.18
N GLU A 64 -16.79 -2.39 -5.17
CA GLU A 64 -16.43 -2.05 -6.54
C GLU A 64 -16.38 -0.53 -6.69
N GLY A 65 -15.28 -0.03 -7.25
CA GLY A 65 -15.15 1.38 -7.59
C GLY A 65 -13.68 1.83 -7.63
N ASP A 66 -13.45 2.89 -8.39
CA ASP A 66 -12.14 3.54 -8.46
C ASP A 66 -12.02 4.56 -7.32
N LEU A 67 -11.29 4.20 -6.26
CA LEU A 67 -11.08 5.07 -5.10
C LEU A 67 -10.11 6.24 -5.37
N SER A 68 -9.60 6.39 -6.58
CA SER A 68 -8.96 7.64 -7.00
C SER A 68 -10.00 8.72 -7.35
N ASP A 69 -11.25 8.34 -7.65
CA ASP A 69 -12.36 9.26 -7.83
C ASP A 69 -12.97 9.72 -6.49
N ALA A 70 -13.21 11.04 -6.36
CA ALA A 70 -13.70 11.64 -5.12
C ALA A 70 -15.10 11.14 -4.74
N ALA A 71 -16.03 11.11 -5.71
CA ALA A 71 -17.41 10.68 -5.47
C ALA A 71 -17.47 9.18 -5.06
N THR A 72 -16.60 8.36 -5.64
CA THR A 72 -16.47 6.94 -5.28
C THR A 72 -15.91 6.76 -3.86
N ALA A 73 -14.94 7.58 -3.46
CA ALA A 73 -14.42 7.58 -2.09
C ALA A 73 -15.51 7.99 -1.06
N GLU A 74 -16.35 8.97 -1.40
CA GLU A 74 -17.49 9.36 -0.56
C GLU A 74 -18.54 8.25 -0.44
N LYS A 75 -18.88 7.57 -1.54
CA LYS A 75 -19.77 6.39 -1.53
C LYS A 75 -19.21 5.27 -0.65
N MET A 76 -17.91 5.01 -0.73
CA MET A 76 -17.24 4.03 0.13
C MET A 76 -17.41 4.40 1.60
N ALA A 77 -17.15 5.64 1.98
CA ALA A 77 -17.26 6.09 3.37
C ALA A 77 -18.71 6.08 3.87
N ALA A 78 -19.69 6.38 3.01
CA ALA A 78 -21.10 6.30 3.34
C ALA A 78 -21.57 4.84 3.56
N GLN A 79 -21.07 3.90 2.76
CA GLN A 79 -21.40 2.49 2.88
C GLN A 79 -20.71 1.83 4.08
N PHE A 80 -19.49 2.24 4.40
CA PHE A 80 -18.66 1.69 5.48
C PHE A 80 -18.12 2.80 6.39
N PRO A 81 -18.95 3.45 7.20
CA PRO A 81 -18.52 4.64 7.97
C PRO A 81 -17.55 4.33 9.12
N ASP A 82 -17.54 3.09 9.62
CA ASP A 82 -16.86 2.69 10.86
C ASP A 82 -15.54 1.96 10.66
N VAL A 83 -14.79 2.29 9.60
CA VAL A 83 -13.46 1.71 9.35
C VAL A 83 -12.52 2.03 10.51
N ASP A 84 -11.86 0.99 11.03
CA ASP A 84 -10.85 1.08 12.09
C ASP A 84 -9.43 1.14 11.54
N ILE A 85 -9.18 0.44 10.44
CA ILE A 85 -7.87 0.32 9.80
C ILE A 85 -8.02 0.75 8.34
N LEU A 86 -7.27 1.77 7.94
CA LEU A 86 -7.20 2.23 6.57
C LEU A 86 -5.79 2.00 6.00
N VAL A 87 -5.69 1.16 4.97
CA VAL A 87 -4.46 0.97 4.21
C VAL A 87 -4.59 1.64 2.85
N ASN A 88 -3.94 2.78 2.68
CA ASN A 88 -3.83 3.52 1.43
C ASN A 88 -2.79 2.85 0.53
N ASN A 89 -3.22 1.84 -0.23
CA ASN A 89 -2.35 1.04 -1.09
C ASN A 89 -2.48 1.37 -2.58
N LEU A 90 -3.51 2.14 -2.98
CA LEU A 90 -3.69 2.53 -4.38
C LEU A 90 -2.44 3.22 -4.92
N GLY A 91 -1.99 2.81 -6.12
CA GLY A 91 -0.86 3.41 -6.76
C GLY A 91 -0.59 2.86 -8.16
N ILE A 92 0.00 3.71 -8.98
CA ILE A 92 0.51 3.38 -10.31
C ILE A 92 1.99 3.73 -10.36
N PHE A 93 2.73 3.03 -11.21
CA PHE A 93 4.12 3.30 -11.55
C PHE A 93 4.31 3.06 -13.05
N GLU A 94 5.18 3.83 -13.67
CA GLU A 94 5.48 3.75 -15.10
C GLU A 94 6.85 4.41 -15.34
N PRO A 95 7.85 3.68 -15.83
CA PRO A 95 9.11 4.28 -16.26
C PRO A 95 8.89 5.18 -17.47
N LYS A 96 9.48 6.38 -17.43
CA LYS A 96 9.44 7.31 -18.54
C LYS A 96 10.60 8.32 -18.40
N PRO A 97 11.38 8.61 -19.45
CA PRO A 97 12.37 9.67 -19.45
C PRO A 97 11.75 11.00 -19.02
N PHE A 98 12.48 11.80 -18.25
CA PHE A 98 11.93 13.03 -17.65
C PHE A 98 11.36 13.98 -18.72
N GLU A 99 12.05 14.13 -19.82
CA GLU A 99 11.68 15.01 -20.94
C GLU A 99 10.41 14.57 -21.66
N GLU A 100 10.02 13.30 -21.49
CA GLU A 100 8.84 12.72 -22.13
C GLU A 100 7.61 12.69 -21.20
N ILE A 101 7.76 13.11 -19.93
CA ILE A 101 6.66 13.11 -18.96
C ILE A 101 5.80 14.36 -19.16
N PRO A 102 4.60 14.25 -19.77
CA PRO A 102 3.74 15.40 -19.95
C PRO A 102 3.05 15.78 -18.62
N ASP A 103 2.63 17.04 -18.50
CA ASP A 103 1.87 17.55 -17.34
C ASP A 103 0.67 16.66 -16.95
N ALA A 104 0.03 16.05 -17.94
CA ALA A 104 -1.11 15.15 -17.69
C ALA A 104 -0.70 13.92 -16.86
N ASP A 105 0.50 13.36 -17.08
CA ASP A 105 1.00 12.23 -16.29
C ASP A 105 1.36 12.67 -14.86
N TRP A 106 1.98 13.84 -14.67
CA TRP A 106 2.22 14.39 -13.34
C TRP A 106 0.93 14.52 -12.53
N ARG A 107 -0.15 15.05 -13.14
CA ARG A 107 -1.46 15.18 -12.50
C ARG A 107 -2.09 13.82 -12.22
N ARG A 108 -2.06 12.89 -13.19
CA ARG A 108 -2.59 11.53 -13.05
C ARG A 108 -1.91 10.77 -11.91
N PHE A 109 -0.58 10.83 -11.83
CA PHE A 109 0.18 10.19 -10.75
C PHE A 109 -0.14 10.81 -9.40
N PHE A 110 -0.23 12.13 -9.31
CA PHE A 110 -0.57 12.81 -8.06
C PHE A 110 -1.99 12.48 -7.62
N GLU A 111 -2.96 12.47 -8.54
CA GLU A 111 -4.35 12.12 -8.29
C GLU A 111 -4.48 10.71 -7.71
N ILE A 112 -3.89 9.72 -8.38
CA ILE A 112 -4.04 8.32 -8.01
C ILE A 112 -3.18 7.97 -6.79
N ASN A 113 -1.90 8.36 -6.77
CA ASN A 113 -0.98 7.91 -5.73
C ASN A 113 -1.08 8.74 -4.44
N VAL A 114 -1.52 9.99 -4.52
CA VAL A 114 -1.50 10.91 -3.39
C VAL A 114 -2.91 11.27 -2.93
N LEU A 115 -3.71 11.90 -3.81
CA LEU A 115 -5.02 12.43 -3.42
C LEU A 115 -6.02 11.34 -3.04
N SER A 116 -5.93 10.14 -3.62
CA SER A 116 -6.76 9.00 -3.19
C SER A 116 -6.62 8.73 -1.69
N GLY A 117 -5.38 8.62 -1.20
CA GLY A 117 -5.09 8.39 0.22
C GLY A 117 -5.45 9.58 1.11
N VAL A 118 -5.27 10.81 0.61
CA VAL A 118 -5.71 12.03 1.32
C VAL A 118 -7.22 12.05 1.52
N ARG A 119 -8.00 11.72 0.47
CA ARG A 119 -9.47 11.68 0.55
C ARG A 119 -9.97 10.65 1.53
N LEU A 120 -9.50 9.40 1.41
CA LEU A 120 -9.89 8.34 2.32
C LEU A 120 -9.51 8.67 3.77
N SER A 121 -8.29 9.16 3.99
CA SER A 121 -7.85 9.56 5.34
C SER A 121 -8.71 10.69 5.90
N ARG A 122 -9.07 11.70 5.10
CA ARG A 122 -9.95 12.80 5.50
C ARG A 122 -11.35 12.31 5.90
N LEU A 123 -11.88 11.32 5.18
CA LEU A 123 -13.21 10.77 5.45
C LEU A 123 -13.24 9.94 6.73
N TYR A 124 -12.21 9.13 7.01
CA TYR A 124 -12.22 8.19 8.14
C TYR A 124 -11.59 8.72 9.43
N LEU A 125 -10.62 9.63 9.34
CA LEU A 125 -9.88 10.13 10.50
C LEU A 125 -10.79 10.74 11.60
N PRO A 126 -11.85 11.51 11.29
CA PRO A 126 -12.73 12.05 12.34
C PRO A 126 -13.41 10.95 13.17
N GLY A 127 -13.89 9.89 12.54
CA GLY A 127 -14.47 8.73 13.22
C GLY A 127 -13.46 7.97 14.07
N MET A 128 -12.24 7.78 13.60
CA MET A 128 -11.15 7.16 14.35
C MET A 128 -10.77 7.99 15.59
N LYS A 129 -10.67 9.31 15.46
CA LYS A 129 -10.41 10.21 16.60
C LYS A 129 -11.53 10.14 17.63
N LYS A 130 -12.80 10.15 17.20
CA LYS A 130 -13.96 10.04 18.11
C LYS A 130 -13.95 8.73 18.88
N LYS A 131 -13.57 7.61 18.24
CA LYS A 131 -13.41 6.30 18.90
C LYS A 131 -12.14 6.19 19.74
N ASN A 132 -11.25 7.17 19.67
CA ASN A 132 -9.89 7.18 20.24
C ASN A 132 -9.09 5.92 19.82
N TRP A 133 -9.32 5.41 18.61
CA TRP A 133 -8.60 4.28 18.04
C TRP A 133 -8.66 4.31 16.51
N GLY A 134 -7.54 4.11 15.88
CA GLY A 134 -7.46 3.97 14.42
C GLY A 134 -6.04 3.68 13.96
N ARG A 135 -5.93 3.09 12.77
CA ARG A 135 -4.66 2.84 12.08
C ARG A 135 -4.77 3.31 10.65
N ILE A 136 -3.91 4.24 10.27
CA ILE A 136 -3.78 4.69 8.87
C ILE A 136 -2.39 4.36 8.39
N VAL A 137 -2.28 3.60 7.30
CA VAL A 137 -1.00 3.22 6.70
C VAL A 137 -0.99 3.64 5.24
N PHE A 138 0.06 4.36 4.84
CA PHE A 138 0.34 4.66 3.44
C PHE A 138 1.37 3.67 2.90
N ILE A 139 1.05 2.98 1.82
CA ILE A 139 2.03 2.16 1.10
C ILE A 139 2.80 3.06 0.14
N SER A 140 3.92 3.56 0.64
CA SER A 140 4.86 4.37 -0.14
C SER A 140 5.79 3.47 -0.97
N SER A 141 7.08 3.72 -0.95
CA SER A 141 8.13 2.95 -1.65
C SER A 141 9.50 3.38 -1.14
N GLU A 142 10.54 2.54 -1.32
CA GLU A 142 11.93 2.96 -1.25
C GLU A 142 12.20 4.17 -2.16
N SER A 143 11.47 4.25 -3.27
CA SER A 143 11.51 5.35 -4.24
C SER A 143 11.01 6.69 -3.69
N GLY A 144 10.41 6.70 -2.51
CA GLY A 144 10.07 7.94 -1.79
C GLY A 144 11.27 8.56 -1.07
N ILE A 145 12.38 7.84 -0.90
CA ILE A 145 13.63 8.30 -0.31
C ILE A 145 14.75 8.31 -1.37
N GLN A 146 14.89 7.21 -2.11
CA GLN A 146 15.87 7.06 -3.19
C GLN A 146 15.16 7.16 -4.53
N ILE A 147 14.96 8.41 -5.01
CA ILE A 147 14.18 8.68 -6.22
C ILE A 147 14.83 8.02 -7.44
N PRO A 148 14.13 7.13 -8.16
CA PRO A 148 14.66 6.54 -9.38
C PRO A 148 14.62 7.54 -10.53
N ALA A 149 15.76 7.72 -11.22
CA ALA A 149 15.86 8.65 -12.34
C ALA A 149 14.90 8.29 -13.48
N GLU A 150 14.61 7.00 -13.64
CA GLU A 150 13.68 6.46 -14.64
C GLU A 150 12.19 6.64 -14.28
N MET A 151 11.88 7.15 -13.08
CA MET A 151 10.50 7.32 -12.60
C MET A 151 10.36 8.51 -11.64
N ILE A 152 10.84 9.69 -12.02
CA ILE A 152 10.88 10.87 -11.12
C ILE A 152 9.49 11.25 -10.62
N HIS A 153 8.47 11.28 -11.51
CA HIS A 153 7.08 11.60 -11.15
C HIS A 153 6.48 10.59 -10.16
N TYR A 154 6.83 9.30 -10.27
CA TYR A 154 6.46 8.29 -9.29
C TYR A 154 7.15 8.55 -7.94
N GLY A 155 8.47 8.72 -7.93
CA GLY A 155 9.24 9.00 -6.72
C GLY A 155 8.71 10.21 -5.97
N MET A 156 8.41 11.32 -6.69
CA MET A 156 7.77 12.51 -6.12
C MET A 156 6.48 12.16 -5.38
N THR A 157 5.59 11.34 -5.98
CA THR A 157 4.34 10.97 -5.30
C THR A 157 4.57 10.13 -4.05
N LYS A 158 5.58 9.25 -4.07
CA LYS A 158 5.93 8.41 -2.92
C LYS A 158 6.56 9.21 -1.78
N THR A 159 7.35 10.23 -2.09
CA THR A 159 7.83 11.22 -1.10
C THR A 159 6.68 12.04 -0.53
N ALA A 160 5.74 12.49 -1.36
CA ALA A 160 4.56 13.22 -0.89
C ALA A 160 3.74 12.41 0.14
N GLN A 161 3.60 11.09 -0.05
CA GLN A 161 2.95 10.21 0.92
C GLN A 161 3.65 10.20 2.29
N LEU A 162 4.99 10.30 2.34
CA LEU A 162 5.74 10.38 3.59
C LEU A 162 5.42 11.67 4.34
N ALA A 163 5.42 12.82 3.64
CA ALA A 163 5.08 14.10 4.22
C ALA A 163 3.64 14.13 4.74
N ILE A 164 2.68 13.60 3.97
CA ILE A 164 1.26 13.52 4.36
C ILE A 164 1.10 12.62 5.59
N SER A 165 1.69 11.43 5.57
CA SER A 165 1.64 10.49 6.69
C SER A 165 2.16 11.12 7.98
N ARG A 166 3.32 11.77 7.92
CA ARG A 166 3.89 12.47 9.07
C ARG A 166 3.01 13.62 9.56
N GLY A 167 2.55 14.47 8.64
CA GLY A 167 1.66 15.60 8.99
C GLY A 167 0.33 15.14 9.62
N LEU A 168 -0.27 14.05 9.11
CA LEU A 168 -1.48 13.50 9.71
C LEU A 168 -1.22 12.92 11.10
N ALA A 169 -0.07 12.27 11.34
CA ALA A 169 0.31 11.78 12.67
C ALA A 169 0.36 12.91 13.70
N GLU A 170 0.92 14.07 13.35
CA GLU A 170 0.94 15.25 14.21
C GLU A 170 -0.47 15.71 14.61
N THR A 171 -1.42 15.66 13.66
CA THR A 171 -2.82 16.02 13.97
C THR A 171 -3.53 15.02 14.88
N CYS A 172 -2.94 13.85 15.11
CA CYS A 172 -3.46 12.79 15.97
C CYS A 172 -2.77 12.76 17.35
N ALA A 173 -1.90 13.69 17.64
CA ALA A 173 -1.18 13.74 18.92
C ALA A 173 -2.15 13.67 20.12
N GLY A 174 -1.81 12.86 21.12
CA GLY A 174 -2.64 12.65 22.31
C GLY A 174 -3.87 11.75 22.08
N THR A 175 -4.02 11.13 20.92
CA THR A 175 -5.09 10.16 20.64
C THR A 175 -4.55 8.73 20.46
N GLY A 176 -5.44 7.74 20.47
CA GLY A 176 -5.10 6.34 20.15
C GLY A 176 -4.97 6.04 18.65
N VAL A 177 -4.96 7.06 17.78
CA VAL A 177 -4.81 6.92 16.33
C VAL A 177 -3.34 7.01 15.94
N THR A 178 -2.84 6.05 15.15
CA THR A 178 -1.50 6.13 14.57
C THR A 178 -1.55 6.22 13.05
N VAL A 179 -0.62 7.00 12.49
CA VAL A 179 -0.47 7.16 11.04
C VAL A 179 0.99 6.89 10.66
N ASN A 180 1.22 5.92 9.79
CA ASN A 180 2.57 5.52 9.37
C ASN A 180 2.64 5.34 7.86
N ALA A 181 3.83 5.37 7.31
CA ALA A 181 4.13 4.94 5.95
C ALA A 181 4.99 3.67 5.97
N VAL A 182 4.65 2.70 5.11
CA VAL A 182 5.49 1.54 4.84
C VAL A 182 6.11 1.70 3.46
N LEU A 183 7.41 1.41 3.36
CA LEU A 183 8.21 1.62 2.16
C LEU A 183 8.71 0.27 1.63
N PRO A 184 7.94 -0.38 0.76
CA PRO A 184 8.42 -1.57 0.07
C PRO A 184 9.61 -1.25 -0.85
N GLY A 185 10.54 -2.18 -0.97
CA GLY A 185 11.51 -2.23 -2.05
C GLY A 185 10.94 -2.96 -3.29
N PRO A 186 11.83 -3.36 -4.21
CA PRO A 186 11.43 -4.19 -5.33
C PRO A 186 10.73 -5.46 -4.84
N THR A 187 9.44 -5.59 -5.18
CA THR A 187 8.58 -6.67 -4.69
C THR A 187 7.97 -7.40 -5.87
N ARG A 188 8.08 -8.73 -5.88
CA ARG A 188 7.48 -9.56 -6.92
C ARG A 188 5.97 -9.60 -6.75
N SER A 189 5.26 -9.07 -7.72
CA SER A 189 3.80 -9.03 -7.78
C SER A 189 3.33 -9.28 -9.22
N ASP A 190 2.04 -9.58 -9.40
CA ASP A 190 1.47 -9.78 -10.74
C ASP A 190 1.80 -8.62 -11.69
N GLY A 191 1.77 -7.37 -11.21
CA GLY A 191 2.13 -6.19 -12.00
C GLY A 191 3.62 -6.12 -12.36
N VAL A 192 4.50 -6.60 -11.47
CA VAL A 192 5.95 -6.69 -11.75
C VAL A 192 6.23 -7.84 -12.70
N ASP A 193 5.55 -8.98 -12.58
CA ASP A 193 5.71 -10.09 -13.53
C ASP A 193 5.28 -9.68 -14.96
N GLU A 194 4.21 -8.88 -15.12
CA GLU A 194 3.82 -8.29 -16.41
C GLU A 194 4.88 -7.31 -16.92
N PHE A 195 5.39 -6.45 -16.06
CA PHE A 195 6.46 -5.50 -16.38
C PHE A 195 7.76 -6.20 -16.78
N VAL A 196 8.15 -7.23 -16.05
CA VAL A 196 9.31 -8.07 -16.38
C VAL A 196 9.16 -8.72 -17.73
N LYS A 197 8.00 -9.29 -18.06
CA LYS A 197 7.74 -9.88 -19.39
C LYS A 197 7.94 -8.88 -20.52
N GLN A 198 7.57 -7.62 -20.32
CA GLN A 198 7.76 -6.55 -21.33
C GLN A 198 9.22 -6.13 -21.48
N LEU A 199 9.99 -6.08 -20.38
CA LEU A 199 11.37 -5.60 -20.37
C LEU A 199 12.41 -6.68 -20.57
N SER A 200 12.11 -7.93 -20.20
CA SER A 200 13.09 -9.02 -20.21
C SER A 200 13.51 -9.50 -21.60
N GLY A 201 12.78 -9.08 -22.65
CA GLY A 201 13.03 -9.58 -24.01
C GLY A 201 12.90 -11.12 -24.10
N GLY A 202 12.08 -11.74 -23.20
CA GLY A 202 11.91 -13.20 -23.15
C GLY A 202 12.90 -13.95 -22.24
N LYS A 203 13.78 -13.25 -21.52
CA LYS A 203 14.69 -13.90 -20.55
C LYS A 203 13.94 -14.54 -19.37
N PRO A 204 14.45 -15.65 -18.82
CA PRO A 204 13.94 -16.23 -17.58
C PRO A 204 13.97 -15.23 -16.42
N PHE A 205 12.96 -15.26 -15.54
CA PHE A 205 12.86 -14.33 -14.39
C PHE A 205 14.13 -14.31 -13.53
N ALA A 206 14.73 -15.46 -13.24
CA ALA A 206 15.94 -15.55 -12.41
C ALA A 206 17.17 -14.83 -13.02
N GLU A 207 17.26 -14.79 -14.34
CA GLU A 207 18.32 -14.06 -15.04
C GLU A 207 18.05 -12.55 -15.00
N PHE A 208 16.80 -12.15 -15.28
CA PHE A 208 16.37 -10.77 -15.14
C PHE A 208 16.61 -10.25 -13.71
N GLU A 209 16.24 -11.02 -12.68
CA GLU A 209 16.43 -10.66 -11.28
C GLU A 209 17.91 -10.36 -10.97
N LYS A 210 18.83 -11.20 -11.40
CA LYS A 210 20.27 -10.98 -11.23
C LYS A 210 20.75 -9.69 -11.88
N GLU A 211 20.32 -9.44 -13.13
CA GLU A 211 20.68 -8.23 -13.85
C GLU A 211 20.08 -6.98 -13.19
N PHE A 212 18.83 -7.05 -12.74
CA PHE A 212 18.16 -5.97 -12.06
C PHE A 212 18.89 -5.56 -10.77
N PHE A 213 19.26 -6.50 -9.93
CA PHE A 213 19.98 -6.21 -8.68
C PHE A 213 21.49 -5.94 -8.89
N LYS A 214 22.01 -6.16 -10.08
CA LYS A 214 23.35 -5.73 -10.44
C LYS A 214 23.38 -4.28 -10.96
N SER A 215 22.40 -3.85 -11.73
CA SER A 215 22.39 -2.59 -12.46
C SER A 215 21.38 -1.56 -11.96
N VAL A 216 20.14 -1.96 -11.68
CA VAL A 216 19.03 -1.04 -11.36
C VAL A 216 18.93 -0.78 -9.85
N ARG A 217 19.10 -1.82 -9.02
CA ARG A 217 19.09 -1.70 -7.55
C ARG A 217 20.34 -2.33 -6.92
N PRO A 218 21.55 -1.85 -7.26
CA PRO A 218 22.80 -2.45 -6.78
C PRO A 218 23.02 -2.31 -5.26
N SER A 219 22.29 -1.42 -4.60
CA SER A 219 22.34 -1.23 -3.14
C SER A 219 21.56 -2.28 -2.35
N SER A 220 20.62 -3.02 -2.97
CA SER A 220 19.85 -4.05 -2.27
C SER A 220 20.75 -5.04 -1.53
N LEU A 221 20.47 -5.28 -0.26
CA LEU A 221 21.22 -6.23 0.56
C LEU A 221 20.72 -7.68 0.36
N ILE A 222 19.42 -7.85 0.10
CA ILE A 222 18.85 -9.20 -0.09
C ILE A 222 19.06 -9.74 -1.51
N LYS A 223 19.40 -8.89 -2.49
CA LYS A 223 19.70 -9.25 -3.89
C LYS A 223 18.63 -10.09 -4.58
N ARG A 224 17.38 -9.96 -4.18
CA ARG A 224 16.19 -10.57 -4.79
C ARG A 224 14.99 -9.65 -4.64
N PHE A 225 13.94 -9.91 -5.39
CA PHE A 225 12.66 -9.29 -5.09
C PHE A 225 12.12 -9.82 -3.75
N ALA A 226 11.55 -8.92 -2.95
CA ALA A 226 10.73 -9.33 -1.81
C ALA A 226 9.43 -10.00 -2.31
N THR A 227 8.80 -10.81 -1.48
CA THR A 227 7.44 -11.29 -1.75
C THR A 227 6.42 -10.27 -1.27
N THR A 228 5.20 -10.36 -1.77
CA THR A 228 4.08 -9.54 -1.29
C THR A 228 3.75 -9.80 0.18
N GLU A 229 3.97 -11.03 0.64
CA GLU A 229 3.77 -11.47 2.02
C GLU A 229 4.80 -10.85 2.97
N GLU A 230 6.06 -10.72 2.56
CA GLU A 230 7.10 -10.05 3.36
C GLU A 230 6.72 -8.59 3.62
N VAL A 231 6.15 -7.91 2.63
CA VAL A 231 5.60 -6.55 2.81
C VAL A 231 4.36 -6.55 3.69
N ALA A 232 3.42 -7.47 3.44
CA ALA A 232 2.17 -7.57 4.19
C ALA A 232 2.42 -7.82 5.68
N ASN A 233 3.39 -8.65 6.05
CA ASN A 233 3.72 -8.95 7.45
C ASN A 233 4.03 -7.69 8.26
N LEU A 234 4.82 -6.75 7.71
CA LEU A 234 5.09 -5.49 8.37
C LEU A 234 3.82 -4.62 8.48
N VAL A 235 3.04 -4.53 7.39
CA VAL A 235 1.81 -3.71 7.38
C VAL A 235 0.80 -4.23 8.41
N VAL A 236 0.58 -5.54 8.46
CA VAL A 236 -0.36 -6.17 9.41
C VAL A 236 0.07 -5.91 10.86
N TYR A 237 1.36 -6.02 11.17
CA TYR A 237 1.89 -5.64 12.49
C TYR A 237 1.64 -4.16 12.80
N VAL A 238 1.90 -3.25 11.86
CA VAL A 238 1.70 -1.80 12.05
C VAL A 238 0.22 -1.45 12.24
N CYS A 239 -0.70 -2.26 11.71
CA CYS A 239 -2.14 -2.12 11.92
C CYS A 239 -2.61 -2.61 13.30
N SER A 240 -1.78 -3.32 14.07
CA SER A 240 -2.16 -3.92 15.34
C SER A 240 -2.10 -2.92 16.51
N PRO A 241 -2.83 -3.19 17.63
CA PRO A 241 -2.63 -2.44 18.89
C PRO A 241 -1.20 -2.56 19.43
N LEU A 242 -0.48 -3.65 19.12
CA LEU A 242 0.88 -3.90 19.60
C LEU A 242 1.91 -2.91 19.04
N SER A 243 1.57 -2.23 17.94
CA SER A 243 2.40 -1.18 17.33
C SER A 243 2.06 0.23 17.80
N SER A 244 1.33 0.39 18.90
CA SER A 244 0.81 1.70 19.37
C SER A 244 1.89 2.75 19.61
N ALA A 245 3.12 2.37 19.89
CA ALA A 245 4.25 3.28 20.03
C ALA A 245 4.90 3.67 18.69
N THR A 246 4.48 3.05 17.57
CA THR A 246 4.97 3.37 16.23
C THR A 246 3.99 4.34 15.57
N ASN A 247 4.36 5.63 15.52
CA ASN A 247 3.50 6.69 14.99
C ASN A 247 4.33 7.74 14.26
N GLY A 248 3.86 8.20 13.10
CA GLY A 248 4.56 9.17 12.25
C GLY A 248 5.83 8.62 11.61
N ALA A 249 6.01 7.31 11.56
CA ALA A 249 7.21 6.64 11.07
C ALA A 249 7.13 6.34 9.57
N ALA A 250 8.31 6.33 8.93
CA ALA A 250 8.54 5.79 7.60
C ALA A 250 9.29 4.45 7.75
N LEU A 251 8.55 3.34 7.66
CA LEU A 251 9.02 2.00 7.98
C LEU A 251 9.45 1.26 6.71
N ARG A 252 10.69 0.88 6.62
CA ARG A 252 11.24 0.21 5.43
C ARG A 252 11.06 -1.30 5.48
N VAL A 253 10.65 -1.87 4.35
CA VAL A 253 10.67 -3.30 4.03
C VAL A 253 11.22 -3.44 2.61
N ASP A 254 12.38 -2.84 2.40
CA ASP A 254 12.99 -2.55 1.10
C ASP A 254 14.17 -3.47 0.74
N GLY A 255 14.45 -4.46 1.58
CA GLY A 255 15.59 -5.34 1.36
C GLY A 255 16.94 -4.64 1.43
N GLY A 256 17.02 -3.48 2.08
CA GLY A 256 18.23 -2.68 2.22
C GLY A 256 18.60 -1.90 0.96
N VAL A 257 17.63 -1.50 0.14
CA VAL A 257 17.87 -0.67 -1.06
C VAL A 257 18.30 0.74 -0.66
N VAL A 258 17.60 1.36 0.29
CA VAL A 258 17.92 2.70 0.78
C VAL A 258 19.14 2.64 1.70
N LYS A 259 20.17 3.45 1.39
CA LYS A 259 21.48 3.42 2.08
C LYS A 259 21.56 4.22 3.38
N THR A 260 20.53 4.97 3.73
CA THR A 260 20.52 5.75 4.98
C THR A 260 20.27 4.87 6.20
N CYS A 261 20.78 5.28 7.36
CA CYS A 261 20.53 4.58 8.63
C CYS A 261 19.11 4.86 9.20
N PHE A 262 18.47 5.92 8.72
CA PHE A 262 17.15 6.42 9.16
C PHE A 262 16.35 6.93 7.98
#